data_3b5b965b71fa745af12f281e683f584a
#
_entry.id   3b5b965b71fa745af12f281e683f584a
#
_cell.length_a   1.000
_cell.length_b   1.000
_cell.length_c   1.000
_cell.angle_alpha   90.00
_cell.angle_beta   90.00
_cell.angle_gamma   90.00
#
_symmetry.space_group_name_H-M   'P 1'
#
loop_
_entity.id
_entity.type
_entity.pdbx_description
1 polymer ?
#
loop_
_entity_poly.entity_id
_entity_poly.type
_entity_poly.pdbx_seq_one_letter_code
_entity_poly.pdbx_strand_id
1 'polypeptide(L)'
;MTIFPSSPPAPRTDVMVTGLGWISTVNSGCGTDKRKPVWDVGIPTIPDSILNSLKGGSRFGRLDLFSQIGVAAVGLALQDAGYFQANPPAATETDRQLRDNATSIALISSTTSSCNLTDRDFYKTVQNDPGLASPGLFVYTLATSFLGEAALRFSLTGASMAVIEPQPHAGTALSFACEELINGDDEVVVTGFCNLFEQPSVAPNFSGALFLVLEKELKKTTRVHAVLNYDPEAELFYIKDQPCPDIFSLCELICG
;
A
#
# COMPACT_ATOMS: atom_id res chain seq x y z
N MET A 1 -11.20 46.32 -12.55
CA MET A 1 -10.66 44.95 -12.45
C MET A 1 -10.03 44.84 -11.09
N THR A 2 -10.79 44.32 -10.13
CA THR A 2 -10.37 44.25 -8.71
C THR A 2 -9.52 43.01 -8.57
N ILE A 3 -8.22 43.17 -8.38
CA ILE A 3 -7.30 42.07 -8.06
C ILE A 3 -7.57 41.71 -6.61
N PHE A 4 -8.23 40.58 -6.36
CA PHE A 4 -8.30 40.03 -5.02
C PHE A 4 -6.86 39.66 -4.61
N PRO A 5 -6.42 40.02 -3.41
CA PRO A 5 -5.15 39.57 -2.91
C PRO A 5 -5.20 38.04 -2.87
N SER A 6 -4.23 37.38 -3.49
CA SER A 6 -4.05 35.95 -3.36
C SER A 6 -3.91 35.61 -1.88
N SER A 7 -4.75 34.72 -1.38
CA SER A 7 -4.59 34.18 -0.04
C SER A 7 -3.16 33.65 0.11
N PRO A 8 -2.52 33.82 1.27
CA PRO A 8 -1.23 33.19 1.49
C PRO A 8 -1.35 31.68 1.21
N PRO A 9 -0.34 31.05 0.60
CA PRO A 9 -0.39 29.62 0.33
C PRO A 9 -0.66 28.87 1.65
N ALA A 10 -1.48 27.82 1.56
CA ALA A 10 -1.78 26.99 2.72
C ALA A 10 -0.45 26.46 3.32
N PRO A 11 -0.32 26.40 4.64
CA PRO A 11 0.90 25.89 5.24
C PRO A 11 1.10 24.44 4.83
N ARG A 12 2.29 24.12 4.33
CA ARG A 12 2.69 22.73 4.07
C ARG A 12 2.65 21.94 5.36
N THR A 13 2.17 20.71 5.27
CA THR A 13 2.10 19.81 6.43
C THR A 13 3.17 18.75 6.34
N ASP A 14 3.89 18.56 7.45
CA ASP A 14 4.89 17.51 7.56
C ASP A 14 4.20 16.17 7.84
N VAL A 15 4.54 15.18 7.03
CA VAL A 15 4.10 13.79 7.17
C VAL A 15 5.33 12.89 7.19
N MET A 16 5.44 12.05 8.20
CA MET A 16 6.57 11.16 8.37
C MET A 16 6.35 9.83 7.67
N VAL A 17 7.33 9.39 6.90
CA VAL A 17 7.38 8.03 6.36
C VAL A 17 8.11 7.15 7.36
N THR A 18 7.39 6.27 8.04
CA THR A 18 7.92 5.41 9.12
C THR A 18 8.11 3.96 8.72
N GLY A 19 7.50 3.54 7.61
CA GLY A 19 7.64 2.20 7.07
C GLY A 19 7.58 2.19 5.55
N LEU A 20 8.27 1.21 4.96
CA LEU A 20 8.32 0.94 3.54
C LEU A 20 8.38 -0.57 3.32
N GLY A 21 7.54 -1.09 2.41
CA GLY A 21 7.55 -2.50 2.02
C GLY A 21 7.22 -2.68 0.54
N TRP A 22 7.91 -3.59 -0.14
CA TRP A 22 7.66 -3.86 -1.55
C TRP A 22 7.84 -5.32 -1.93
N ILE A 23 7.12 -5.71 -2.96
CA ILE A 23 7.27 -6.95 -3.73
C ILE A 23 7.32 -6.56 -5.20
N SER A 24 8.42 -6.82 -5.87
CA SER A 24 8.57 -6.60 -7.31
C SER A 24 8.92 -7.90 -8.04
N THR A 25 9.02 -7.84 -9.36
CA THR A 25 9.46 -8.99 -10.18
C THR A 25 10.93 -9.36 -9.93
N VAL A 26 11.74 -8.41 -9.48
CA VAL A 26 13.19 -8.58 -9.34
C VAL A 26 13.59 -8.82 -7.87
N ASN A 27 13.02 -8.07 -6.96
CA ASN A 27 13.34 -8.16 -5.53
C ASN A 27 12.15 -7.82 -4.64
N SER A 28 12.33 -8.09 -3.36
CA SER A 28 11.39 -7.72 -2.30
C SER A 28 12.16 -7.23 -1.08
N GLY A 29 11.54 -6.42 -0.25
CA GLY A 29 12.19 -5.92 0.96
C GLY A 29 11.39 -4.89 1.72
N CYS A 30 12.04 -4.27 2.68
CA CYS A 30 11.51 -3.18 3.49
C CYS A 30 12.56 -2.08 3.68
N GLY A 31 12.13 -0.94 4.21
CA GLY A 31 13.00 0.25 4.35
C GLY A 31 14.29 0.02 5.13
N THR A 32 14.30 -0.94 6.07
CA THR A 32 15.51 -1.32 6.81
C THR A 32 16.54 -2.10 6.01
N ASP A 33 16.17 -2.69 4.91
CA ASP A 33 17.07 -3.54 4.11
C ASP A 33 18.16 -2.76 3.37
N LYS A 34 18.04 -1.43 3.30
CA LYS A 34 18.94 -0.55 2.53
C LYS A 34 19.12 -0.98 1.07
N ARG A 35 18.09 -1.62 0.52
CA ARG A 35 18.00 -2.03 -0.89
C ARG A 35 16.95 -1.18 -1.57
N LYS A 36 17.14 -0.92 -2.86
CA LYS A 36 16.13 -0.23 -3.66
C LYS A 36 15.18 -1.25 -4.29
N PRO A 37 13.88 -0.92 -4.39
CA PRO A 37 12.98 -1.66 -5.27
C PRO A 37 13.51 -1.58 -6.71
N VAL A 38 13.54 -2.72 -7.39
CA VAL A 38 13.90 -2.81 -8.81
C VAL A 38 12.69 -3.35 -9.56
N TRP A 39 12.20 -2.60 -10.52
CA TRP A 39 10.97 -2.87 -11.24
C TRP A 39 11.26 -3.41 -12.63
N ASP A 40 10.55 -4.45 -13.02
CA ASP A 40 10.57 -5.01 -14.38
C ASP A 40 9.17 -5.54 -14.71
N VAL A 41 8.96 -5.92 -15.95
CA VAL A 41 7.74 -6.57 -16.42
C VAL A 41 7.69 -8.03 -15.97
N GLY A 42 6.49 -8.59 -15.90
CA GLY A 42 6.27 -9.99 -15.56
C GLY A 42 5.51 -10.17 -14.25
N ILE A 43 5.49 -11.41 -13.79
CA ILE A 43 4.75 -11.79 -12.60
C ILE A 43 5.69 -11.88 -11.41
N PRO A 44 5.47 -11.04 -10.34
CA PRO A 44 6.27 -11.10 -9.13
C PRO A 44 6.12 -12.44 -8.40
N THR A 45 7.20 -12.86 -7.75
CA THR A 45 7.18 -14.02 -6.86
C THR A 45 7.41 -13.56 -5.42
N ILE A 46 6.56 -14.02 -4.50
CA ILE A 46 6.72 -13.73 -3.09
C ILE A 46 7.69 -14.76 -2.49
N PRO A 47 8.82 -14.33 -1.90
CA PRO A 47 9.77 -15.25 -1.27
C PRO A 47 9.15 -16.07 -0.13
N ASP A 48 9.57 -17.32 0.01
CA ASP A 48 9.07 -18.21 1.07
C ASP A 48 9.29 -17.64 2.47
N SER A 49 10.35 -16.91 2.71
CA SER A 49 10.59 -16.22 3.99
C SER A 49 9.49 -15.24 4.34
N ILE A 50 9.01 -14.47 3.36
CA ILE A 50 7.89 -13.52 3.52
C ILE A 50 6.57 -14.29 3.67
N LEU A 51 6.33 -15.29 2.83
CA LEU A 51 5.15 -16.16 2.96
C LEU A 51 5.05 -16.79 4.35
N ASN A 52 6.16 -17.30 4.88
CA ASN A 52 6.19 -17.93 6.20
C ASN A 52 5.97 -16.93 7.34
N SER A 53 6.47 -15.70 7.22
CA SER A 53 6.21 -14.65 8.21
C SER A 53 4.73 -14.23 8.23
N LEU A 54 4.05 -14.33 7.09
CA LEU A 54 2.65 -13.95 6.93
C LEU A 54 1.68 -15.14 7.15
N LYS A 55 2.15 -16.38 7.13
CA LYS A 55 1.31 -17.60 7.19
C LYS A 55 0.58 -17.84 8.52
N GLY A 56 0.60 -16.95 9.47
CA GLY A 56 -0.20 -17.05 10.71
C GLY A 56 -1.71 -17.21 10.53
N GLY A 57 -2.20 -17.52 9.32
CA GLY A 57 -3.58 -17.83 9.00
C GLY A 57 -3.69 -18.69 7.75
N SER A 58 -4.56 -19.73 7.80
CA SER A 58 -4.78 -20.72 6.74
C SER A 58 -5.34 -20.14 5.42
N ARG A 59 -5.70 -18.86 5.37
CA ARG A 59 -6.34 -18.21 4.22
C ARG A 59 -5.39 -17.66 3.17
N PHE A 60 -4.14 -17.31 3.52
CA PHE A 60 -3.23 -16.63 2.60
C PHE A 60 -3.02 -17.37 1.27
N GLY A 61 -2.89 -18.68 1.30
CA GLY A 61 -2.76 -19.51 0.09
C GLY A 61 -4.02 -19.64 -0.75
N ARG A 62 -5.16 -19.08 -0.31
CA ARG A 62 -6.41 -19.05 -1.07
C ARG A 62 -6.64 -17.74 -1.81
N LEU A 63 -5.85 -16.71 -1.48
CA LEU A 63 -5.90 -15.42 -2.13
C LEU A 63 -5.43 -15.57 -3.59
N ASP A 64 -5.98 -14.77 -4.47
CA ASP A 64 -5.41 -14.63 -5.81
C ASP A 64 -4.04 -13.94 -5.73
N LEU A 65 -3.28 -13.98 -6.80
CA LEU A 65 -1.90 -13.48 -6.81
C LEU A 65 -1.83 -11.96 -6.56
N PHE A 66 -2.77 -11.19 -7.11
CA PHE A 66 -2.88 -9.74 -6.87
C PHE A 66 -3.04 -9.45 -5.37
N SER A 67 -3.97 -10.14 -4.73
CA SER A 67 -4.21 -10.00 -3.29
C SER A 67 -3.02 -10.49 -2.46
N GLN A 68 -2.35 -11.58 -2.84
CA GLN A 68 -1.17 -12.07 -2.14
C GLN A 68 -0.04 -11.02 -2.15
N ILE A 69 0.25 -10.41 -3.30
CA ILE A 69 1.31 -9.42 -3.47
C ILE A 69 0.98 -8.15 -2.67
N GLY A 70 -0.27 -7.64 -2.79
CA GLY A 70 -0.71 -6.47 -2.05
C GLY A 70 -0.62 -6.66 -0.53
N VAL A 71 -1.17 -7.76 -0.01
CA VAL A 71 -1.11 -8.11 1.42
C VAL A 71 0.33 -8.28 1.90
N ALA A 72 1.21 -8.90 1.09
CA ALA A 72 2.60 -9.09 1.46
C ALA A 72 3.36 -7.77 1.58
N ALA A 73 3.19 -6.86 0.62
CA ALA A 73 3.85 -5.55 0.64
C ALA A 73 3.33 -4.66 1.79
N VAL A 74 2.01 -4.66 2.07
CA VAL A 74 1.42 -4.01 3.25
C VAL A 74 2.03 -4.57 4.54
N GLY A 75 2.13 -5.91 4.64
CA GLY A 75 2.72 -6.56 5.81
C GLY A 75 4.18 -6.17 6.06
N LEU A 76 4.98 -6.06 4.99
CA LEU A 76 6.38 -5.61 5.07
C LEU A 76 6.47 -4.14 5.52
N ALA A 77 5.63 -3.26 5.01
CA ALA A 77 5.59 -1.86 5.41
C ALA A 77 5.20 -1.70 6.89
N LEU A 78 4.16 -2.41 7.33
CA LEU A 78 3.72 -2.42 8.73
C LEU A 78 4.78 -3.03 9.67
N GLN A 79 5.51 -4.05 9.22
CA GLN A 79 6.61 -4.63 9.97
C GLN A 79 7.76 -3.64 10.12
N ASP A 80 8.11 -2.93 9.06
CA ASP A 80 9.16 -1.91 9.06
C ASP A 80 8.82 -0.73 10.00
N ALA A 81 7.56 -0.31 10.02
CA ALA A 81 7.05 0.71 10.93
C ALA A 81 6.80 0.22 12.38
N GLY A 82 6.92 -1.09 12.65
CA GLY A 82 6.73 -1.66 13.99
C GLY A 82 5.28 -1.95 14.39
N TYR A 83 4.33 -1.88 13.45
CA TYR A 83 2.91 -2.20 13.69
C TYR A 83 2.60 -3.69 13.57
N PHE A 84 3.44 -4.45 12.89
CA PHE A 84 3.30 -5.89 12.71
C PHE A 84 4.58 -6.62 13.10
N GLN A 85 4.42 -7.74 13.79
CA GLN A 85 5.53 -8.65 14.10
C GLN A 85 5.26 -10.01 13.46
N ALA A 86 6.22 -10.49 12.67
CA ALA A 86 6.19 -11.85 12.17
C ALA A 86 6.35 -12.83 13.36
N ASN A 87 5.44 -13.81 13.46
CA ASN A 87 5.46 -14.82 14.53
C ASN A 87 5.45 -14.21 15.95
N PRO A 88 4.43 -13.43 16.32
CA PRO A 88 4.35 -12.89 17.66
C PRO A 88 4.32 -14.03 18.70
N PRO A 89 4.90 -13.83 19.88
CA PRO A 89 4.70 -14.76 20.99
C PRO A 89 3.21 -14.90 21.25
N ALA A 90 2.80 -16.04 21.84
CA ALA A 90 1.38 -16.30 22.12
C ALA A 90 0.74 -15.09 22.84
N ALA A 91 -0.32 -14.54 22.25
CA ALA A 91 -0.99 -13.34 22.75
C ALA A 91 -1.52 -13.58 24.16
N THR A 92 -1.12 -12.74 25.10
CA THR A 92 -1.64 -12.71 26.46
C THR A 92 -3.00 -12.00 26.49
N GLU A 93 -3.76 -12.15 27.59
CA GLU A 93 -5.04 -11.42 27.77
C GLU A 93 -4.82 -9.90 27.75
N THR A 94 -3.68 -9.44 28.27
CA THR A 94 -3.26 -8.03 28.21
C THR A 94 -3.06 -7.55 26.77
N ASP A 95 -2.53 -8.40 25.88
CA ASP A 95 -2.35 -8.06 24.46
C ASP A 95 -3.68 -7.93 23.73
N ARG A 96 -4.72 -8.65 24.17
CA ARG A 96 -6.07 -8.52 23.61
C ARG A 96 -6.72 -7.20 24.02
N GLN A 97 -6.59 -6.78 25.27
CA GLN A 97 -7.09 -5.49 25.76
C GLN A 97 -6.36 -4.29 25.13
N LEU A 98 -5.08 -4.44 24.78
CA LEU A 98 -4.31 -3.42 24.06
C LEU A 98 -4.75 -3.29 22.59
N ARG A 99 -5.37 -4.32 22.00
CA ARG A 99 -5.96 -4.25 20.64
C ARG A 99 -7.23 -3.41 20.60
N ASP A 100 -7.98 -3.35 21.69
CA ASP A 100 -9.21 -2.55 21.79
C ASP A 100 -8.92 -1.03 21.84
N ASN A 101 -7.65 -0.66 22.14
CA ASN A 101 -7.15 0.72 22.09
C ASN A 101 -6.18 0.91 20.89
N ALA A 102 -6.34 0.12 19.83
CA ALA A 102 -5.45 0.18 18.70
C ALA A 102 -5.61 1.51 17.94
N THR A 103 -4.47 2.10 17.57
CA THR A 103 -4.40 3.22 16.65
C THR A 103 -5.19 2.89 15.39
N SER A 104 -6.10 3.77 14.97
CA SER A 104 -6.80 3.61 13.69
C SER A 104 -5.80 3.72 12.56
N ILE A 105 -5.77 2.72 11.69
CA ILE A 105 -4.87 2.66 10.53
C ILE A 105 -5.71 2.55 9.27
N ALA A 106 -5.65 3.59 8.44
CA ALA A 106 -6.26 3.56 7.11
C ALA A 106 -5.39 2.81 6.10
N LEU A 107 -6.01 2.31 5.02
CA LEU A 107 -5.32 1.65 3.91
C LEU A 107 -5.82 2.20 2.58
N ILE A 108 -5.00 3.00 1.91
CA ILE A 108 -5.32 3.67 0.65
C ILE A 108 -4.36 3.16 -0.43
N SER A 109 -4.88 2.55 -1.47
CA SER A 109 -4.08 1.95 -2.54
C SER A 109 -4.47 2.46 -3.90
N SER A 110 -3.50 2.68 -4.77
CA SER A 110 -3.75 2.85 -6.19
C SER A 110 -3.47 1.59 -7.00
N THR A 111 -4.08 1.53 -8.15
CA THR A 111 -3.83 0.49 -9.15
C THR A 111 -4.14 1.01 -10.55
N THR A 112 -3.36 0.57 -11.54
CA THR A 112 -3.63 0.82 -12.96
C THR A 112 -4.29 -0.38 -13.61
N SER A 113 -3.88 -1.59 -13.22
CA SER A 113 -4.34 -2.86 -13.80
C SER A 113 -5.47 -3.50 -13.00
N SER A 114 -5.65 -3.10 -11.73
CA SER A 114 -6.60 -3.78 -10.84
C SER A 114 -6.37 -5.29 -10.80
N CYS A 115 -7.42 -6.06 -10.62
CA CYS A 115 -7.47 -7.51 -10.60
C CYS A 115 -7.68 -8.13 -12.01
N ASN A 116 -7.25 -7.47 -13.08
CA ASN A 116 -7.51 -7.89 -14.48
C ASN A 116 -7.17 -9.36 -14.78
N LEU A 117 -6.15 -9.92 -14.15
CA LEU A 117 -5.79 -11.33 -14.36
C LEU A 117 -6.86 -12.25 -13.78
N THR A 118 -7.32 -11.96 -12.58
CA THR A 118 -8.39 -12.72 -11.90
C THR A 118 -9.72 -12.52 -12.60
N ASP A 119 -10.05 -11.31 -13.06
CA ASP A 119 -11.24 -11.02 -13.86
C ASP A 119 -11.26 -11.85 -15.14
N ARG A 120 -10.15 -11.90 -15.85
CA ARG A 120 -10.01 -12.71 -17.06
C ARG A 120 -10.21 -14.20 -16.77
N ASP A 121 -9.64 -14.71 -15.70
CA ASP A 121 -9.76 -16.12 -15.33
C ASP A 121 -11.18 -16.46 -14.85
N PHE A 122 -11.81 -15.56 -14.09
CA PHE A 122 -13.23 -15.68 -13.76
C PHE A 122 -14.09 -15.70 -15.02
N TYR A 123 -13.86 -14.77 -15.96
CA TYR A 123 -14.64 -14.70 -17.21
C TYR A 123 -14.51 -15.97 -18.06
N LYS A 124 -13.35 -16.64 -18.09
CA LYS A 124 -13.17 -17.94 -18.74
C LYS A 124 -14.11 -19.00 -18.13
N THR A 125 -14.32 -19.00 -16.81
CA THR A 125 -15.25 -19.96 -16.19
C THR A 125 -16.68 -19.70 -16.62
N VAL A 126 -17.10 -18.42 -16.74
CA VAL A 126 -18.42 -18.02 -17.23
C VAL A 126 -18.63 -18.41 -18.70
N GLN A 127 -17.60 -18.24 -19.55
CA GLN A 127 -17.68 -18.61 -20.97
C GLN A 127 -17.79 -20.12 -21.18
N ASN A 128 -17.12 -20.92 -20.37
CA ASN A 128 -17.14 -22.37 -20.49
C ASN A 128 -18.51 -22.95 -20.10
N ASP A 129 -19.05 -22.52 -18.97
CA ASP A 129 -20.41 -22.88 -18.50
C ASP A 129 -20.84 -21.82 -17.46
N PRO A 130 -21.84 -20.98 -17.78
CA PRO A 130 -22.34 -19.96 -16.83
C PRO A 130 -22.84 -20.57 -15.51
N GLY A 131 -23.30 -21.83 -15.50
CA GLY A 131 -23.72 -22.52 -14.29
C GLY A 131 -22.58 -22.98 -13.40
N LEU A 132 -21.35 -22.99 -13.93
CA LEU A 132 -20.12 -23.38 -13.23
C LEU A 132 -19.18 -22.19 -12.99
N ALA A 133 -19.66 -20.95 -13.12
CA ALA A 133 -18.89 -19.76 -12.80
C ALA A 133 -18.28 -19.86 -11.39
N SER A 134 -16.97 -19.62 -11.26
CA SER A 134 -16.23 -19.84 -10.01
C SER A 134 -16.54 -18.80 -8.94
N PRO A 135 -17.27 -19.12 -7.85
CA PRO A 135 -17.47 -18.17 -6.75
C PRO A 135 -16.16 -17.77 -6.06
N GLY A 136 -15.18 -18.68 -6.04
CA GLY A 136 -13.88 -18.44 -5.43
C GLY A 136 -13.06 -17.39 -6.17
N LEU A 137 -13.13 -17.35 -7.51
CA LEU A 137 -12.49 -16.29 -8.30
C LEU A 137 -13.29 -14.99 -8.21
N PHE A 138 -14.62 -15.06 -8.19
CA PHE A 138 -15.48 -13.88 -8.14
C PHE A 138 -15.16 -12.96 -6.95
N VAL A 139 -14.84 -13.50 -5.79
CA VAL A 139 -14.49 -12.73 -4.58
C VAL A 139 -13.31 -11.80 -4.83
N TYR A 140 -12.40 -12.15 -5.74
CA TYR A 140 -11.17 -11.40 -6.04
C TYR A 140 -11.25 -10.57 -7.33
N THR A 141 -12.44 -10.37 -7.89
CA THR A 141 -12.67 -9.49 -9.06
C THR A 141 -12.81 -8.00 -8.69
N LEU A 142 -12.52 -7.62 -7.46
CA LEU A 142 -12.57 -6.24 -6.99
C LEU A 142 -11.17 -5.78 -6.53
N ALA A 143 -10.76 -4.60 -6.97
CA ALA A 143 -9.49 -3.99 -6.54
C ALA A 143 -9.37 -3.82 -5.02
N THR A 144 -10.50 -3.77 -4.31
CA THR A 144 -10.56 -3.65 -2.85
C THR A 144 -10.42 -4.97 -2.10
N SER A 145 -10.43 -6.12 -2.78
CA SER A 145 -10.40 -7.43 -2.11
C SER A 145 -9.17 -7.62 -1.25
N PHE A 146 -7.99 -7.23 -1.76
CA PHE A 146 -6.77 -7.35 -0.97
C PHE A 146 -6.71 -6.37 0.21
N LEU A 147 -7.37 -5.20 0.11
CA LEU A 147 -7.47 -4.24 1.22
C LEU A 147 -8.24 -4.87 2.39
N GLY A 148 -9.38 -5.51 2.09
CA GLY A 148 -10.15 -6.25 3.09
C GLY A 148 -9.37 -7.39 3.73
N GLU A 149 -8.62 -8.17 2.95
CA GLU A 149 -7.77 -9.25 3.47
C GLU A 149 -6.61 -8.72 4.31
N ALA A 150 -5.98 -7.59 3.91
CA ALA A 150 -4.96 -6.91 4.70
C ALA A 150 -5.54 -6.35 6.01
N ALA A 151 -6.71 -5.69 5.94
CA ALA A 151 -7.40 -5.15 7.11
C ALA A 151 -7.71 -6.23 8.15
N LEU A 152 -8.26 -7.36 7.71
CA LEU A 152 -8.54 -8.51 8.58
C LEU A 152 -7.26 -9.10 9.19
N ARG A 153 -6.20 -9.21 8.40
CA ARG A 153 -4.94 -9.83 8.80
C ARG A 153 -4.16 -9.00 9.81
N PHE A 154 -4.08 -7.70 9.56
CA PHE A 154 -3.27 -6.78 10.35
C PHE A 154 -4.11 -5.96 11.35
N SER A 155 -5.42 -6.23 11.44
CA SER A 155 -6.36 -5.52 12.32
C SER A 155 -6.38 -4.01 12.05
N LEU A 156 -6.42 -3.64 10.76
CA LEU A 156 -6.55 -2.24 10.34
C LEU A 156 -8.02 -1.85 10.43
N THR A 157 -8.32 -0.78 11.16
CA THR A 157 -9.70 -0.38 11.48
C THR A 157 -10.10 0.96 10.86
N GLY A 158 -9.16 1.66 10.22
CA GLY A 158 -9.39 2.93 9.57
C GLY A 158 -10.02 2.83 8.18
N ALA A 159 -10.07 3.94 7.48
CA ALA A 159 -10.61 4.04 6.13
C ALA A 159 -9.92 3.09 5.15
N SER A 160 -10.68 2.54 4.20
CA SER A 160 -10.13 1.62 3.19
C SER A 160 -10.58 2.06 1.80
N MET A 161 -9.63 2.38 0.91
CA MET A 161 -9.94 2.91 -0.41
C MET A 161 -9.00 2.38 -1.50
N ALA A 162 -9.55 2.01 -2.64
CA ALA A 162 -8.79 1.71 -3.86
C ALA A 162 -9.05 2.79 -4.92
N VAL A 163 -7.98 3.34 -5.47
CA VAL A 163 -8.00 4.36 -6.52
C VAL A 163 -7.50 3.74 -7.82
N ILE A 164 -8.24 3.91 -8.92
CA ILE A 164 -7.77 3.49 -10.24
C ILE A 164 -7.12 4.68 -10.91
N GLU A 165 -5.82 4.58 -11.18
CA GLU A 165 -5.02 5.62 -11.82
C GLU A 165 -4.59 5.20 -13.22
N PRO A 166 -4.57 6.12 -14.20
CA PRO A 166 -4.13 5.81 -15.55
C PRO A 166 -2.62 5.55 -15.65
N GLN A 167 -1.86 6.02 -14.66
CA GLN A 167 -0.40 5.85 -14.56
C GLN A 167 -0.03 5.22 -13.21
N PRO A 168 0.98 4.33 -13.15
CA PRO A 168 1.32 3.58 -11.94
C PRO A 168 2.17 4.39 -10.93
N HIS A 169 1.85 5.66 -10.73
CA HIS A 169 2.67 6.56 -9.90
C HIS A 169 2.23 6.66 -8.45
N ALA A 170 1.03 6.17 -8.12
CA ALA A 170 0.40 6.28 -6.80
C ALA A 170 0.32 7.72 -6.23
N GLY A 171 0.39 8.72 -7.11
CA GLY A 171 0.32 10.13 -6.71
C GLY A 171 -1.00 10.47 -6.04
N THR A 172 -2.13 10.06 -6.64
CA THR A 172 -3.47 10.28 -6.09
C THR A 172 -3.68 9.55 -4.77
N ALA A 173 -3.22 8.28 -4.65
CA ALA A 173 -3.32 7.55 -3.39
C ALA A 173 -2.49 8.20 -2.28
N LEU A 174 -1.31 8.73 -2.63
CA LEU A 174 -0.46 9.46 -1.69
C LEU A 174 -1.10 10.79 -1.25
N SER A 175 -1.74 11.54 -2.17
CA SER A 175 -2.49 12.75 -1.83
C SER A 175 -3.65 12.44 -0.89
N PHE A 176 -4.48 11.46 -1.20
CA PHE A 176 -5.58 11.04 -0.31
C PHE A 176 -5.08 10.58 1.05
N ALA A 177 -3.93 9.91 1.12
CA ALA A 177 -3.35 9.51 2.39
C ALA A 177 -2.89 10.71 3.25
N CYS A 178 -2.32 11.72 2.63
CA CYS A 178 -1.97 12.96 3.32
C CYS A 178 -3.23 13.73 3.78
N GLU A 179 -4.26 13.82 2.92
CA GLU A 179 -5.53 14.44 3.27
C GLU A 179 -6.20 13.71 4.44
N GLU A 180 -6.21 12.38 4.46
CA GLU A 180 -6.75 11.58 5.55
C GLU A 180 -6.01 11.85 6.87
N LEU A 181 -4.67 11.90 6.84
CA LEU A 181 -3.88 12.26 8.00
C LEU A 181 -4.13 13.69 8.49
N ILE A 182 -4.38 14.65 7.59
CA ILE A 182 -4.53 16.05 7.94
C ILE A 182 -5.93 16.34 8.47
N ASN A 183 -6.95 15.84 7.79
CA ASN A 183 -8.35 16.23 7.93
C ASN A 183 -9.25 15.07 8.41
N GLY A 184 -8.80 13.83 8.33
CA GLY A 184 -9.55 12.64 8.72
C GLY A 184 -9.34 12.26 10.18
N ASP A 185 -9.91 11.12 10.55
CA ASP A 185 -9.87 10.56 11.91
C ASP A 185 -8.73 9.57 12.12
N ASP A 186 -8.05 9.14 11.04
CA ASP A 186 -6.98 8.16 11.10
C ASP A 186 -5.64 8.80 11.48
N GLU A 187 -4.93 8.20 12.42
CA GLU A 187 -3.63 8.68 12.90
C GLU A 187 -2.44 8.12 12.11
N VAL A 188 -2.69 7.03 11.40
CA VAL A 188 -1.71 6.30 10.58
C VAL A 188 -2.37 5.90 9.28
N VAL A 189 -1.69 6.09 8.17
CA VAL A 189 -2.17 5.67 6.86
C VAL A 189 -1.13 4.80 6.17
N VAL A 190 -1.55 3.63 5.72
CA VAL A 190 -0.77 2.79 4.79
C VAL A 190 -1.19 3.15 3.38
N THR A 191 -0.26 3.60 2.55
CA THR A 191 -0.57 4.01 1.17
C THR A 191 0.46 3.49 0.18
N GLY A 192 0.03 3.27 -1.05
CA GLY A 192 0.91 2.78 -2.09
C GLY A 192 0.18 2.29 -3.32
N PHE A 193 0.79 1.37 -4.04
CA PHE A 193 0.18 0.76 -5.20
C PHE A 193 0.31 -0.77 -5.20
N CYS A 194 -0.61 -1.41 -5.93
CA CYS A 194 -0.51 -2.81 -6.32
C CYS A 194 -0.90 -2.97 -7.78
N ASN A 195 0.01 -3.47 -8.62
CA ASN A 195 -0.20 -3.69 -10.04
C ASN A 195 0.30 -5.06 -10.46
N LEU A 196 -0.40 -5.68 -11.41
CA LEU A 196 -0.02 -6.98 -11.94
C LEU A 196 -0.24 -7.04 -13.45
N PHE A 197 0.86 -7.11 -14.20
CA PHE A 197 0.87 -7.18 -15.66
C PHE A 197 1.58 -8.44 -16.13
N GLU A 198 0.93 -9.26 -16.95
CA GLU A 198 1.56 -10.45 -17.58
C GLU A 198 2.54 -10.11 -18.70
N GLN A 199 2.22 -9.06 -19.44
CA GLN A 199 2.98 -8.68 -20.64
C GLN A 199 3.29 -7.19 -20.63
N PRO A 200 4.41 -6.77 -21.25
CA PRO A 200 4.68 -5.36 -21.46
C PRO A 200 3.56 -4.77 -22.30
N SER A 201 2.86 -3.77 -21.79
CA SER A 201 1.98 -2.94 -22.59
C SER A 201 2.72 -1.65 -23.00
N VAL A 202 2.07 -0.80 -23.79
CA VAL A 202 2.67 0.40 -24.40
C VAL A 202 3.16 1.44 -23.39
N ALA A 203 2.79 1.33 -22.12
CA ALA A 203 3.24 2.22 -21.03
C ALA A 203 4.27 1.51 -20.13
N PRO A 204 5.10 2.26 -19.38
CA PRO A 204 5.98 1.66 -18.39
C PRO A 204 5.13 0.96 -17.32
N ASN A 205 5.03 -0.36 -17.42
CA ASN A 205 4.21 -1.18 -16.56
C ASN A 205 5.09 -1.85 -15.52
N PHE A 206 4.92 -1.46 -14.29
CA PHE A 206 5.58 -2.08 -13.14
C PHE A 206 4.64 -3.11 -12.52
N SER A 207 5.05 -4.38 -12.53
CA SER A 207 4.37 -5.42 -11.77
C SER A 207 4.93 -5.52 -10.38
N GLY A 208 4.04 -5.51 -9.40
CA GLY A 208 4.37 -5.59 -7.99
C GLY A 208 3.53 -4.69 -7.14
N ALA A 209 3.92 -4.59 -5.88
CA ALA A 209 3.30 -3.69 -4.92
C ALA A 209 4.36 -2.97 -4.10
N LEU A 210 4.07 -1.75 -3.72
CA LEU A 210 4.86 -0.94 -2.81
C LEU A 210 3.91 -0.15 -1.92
N PHE A 211 4.17 -0.22 -0.61
CA PHE A 211 3.41 0.51 0.39
C PHE A 211 4.33 1.25 1.35
N LEU A 212 3.86 2.40 1.78
CA LEU A 212 4.45 3.26 2.81
C LEU A 212 3.53 3.30 4.02
N VAL A 213 4.11 3.48 5.19
CA VAL A 213 3.38 3.87 6.40
C VAL A 213 3.65 5.33 6.65
N LEU A 214 2.60 6.12 6.72
CA LEU A 214 2.62 7.56 6.94
C LEU A 214 2.04 7.90 8.31
N GLU A 215 2.67 8.80 9.03
CA GLU A 215 2.26 9.27 10.35
C GLU A 215 2.45 10.78 10.49
N LYS A 216 1.54 11.44 11.21
CA LYS A 216 1.71 12.83 11.64
C LYS A 216 2.57 12.92 12.90
N GLU A 217 2.41 11.96 13.79
CA GLU A 217 3.14 11.80 15.04
C GLU A 217 3.64 10.37 15.18
N LEU A 218 4.85 10.20 15.67
CA LEU A 218 5.42 8.86 15.85
C LEU A 218 4.69 8.08 16.93
N LYS A 219 4.18 6.90 16.59
CA LYS A 219 3.40 6.04 17.49
C LYS A 219 4.16 4.80 17.94
N LYS A 220 4.81 4.08 17.03
CA LYS A 220 5.42 2.77 17.30
C LYS A 220 6.93 2.74 17.10
N THR A 221 7.46 3.54 16.19
CA THR A 221 8.89 3.57 15.89
C THR A 221 9.46 4.97 16.13
N THR A 222 10.72 5.04 16.47
CA THR A 222 11.47 6.30 16.48
C THR A 222 12.20 6.56 15.16
N ARG A 223 12.12 5.61 14.23
CA ARG A 223 12.75 5.71 12.94
C ARG A 223 11.83 6.41 11.95
N VAL A 224 12.37 7.41 11.28
CA VAL A 224 11.76 8.12 10.18
C VAL A 224 12.65 7.95 8.96
N HIS A 225 12.10 7.37 7.89
CA HIS A 225 12.82 7.20 6.64
C HIS A 225 12.91 8.52 5.87
N ALA A 226 11.82 9.29 5.85
CA ALA A 226 11.74 10.61 5.23
C ALA A 226 10.65 11.45 5.89
N VAL A 227 10.75 12.76 5.75
CA VAL A 227 9.66 13.70 6.04
C VAL A 227 9.19 14.26 4.71
N LEU A 228 7.91 14.06 4.43
CA LEU A 228 7.21 14.62 3.28
C LEU A 228 6.58 15.94 3.71
N ASN A 229 6.83 17.00 2.95
CA ASN A 229 6.08 18.25 3.08
C ASN A 229 5.01 18.23 1.98
N TYR A 230 3.76 18.09 2.36
CA TYR A 230 2.63 18.08 1.44
C TYR A 230 2.05 19.48 1.28
N ASP A 231 1.88 19.89 0.02
CA ASP A 231 1.23 21.13 -0.38
C ASP A 231 -0.16 20.79 -0.97
N PRO A 232 -1.26 20.97 -0.21
CA PRO A 232 -2.58 20.55 -0.65
C PRO A 232 -3.15 21.38 -1.80
N GLU A 233 -2.71 22.64 -1.97
CA GLU A 233 -3.19 23.49 -3.07
C GLU A 233 -2.55 23.10 -4.41
N ALA A 234 -1.27 22.72 -4.36
CA ALA A 234 -0.53 22.29 -5.54
C ALA A 234 -0.63 20.79 -5.81
N GLU A 235 -1.13 19.99 -4.83
CA GLU A 235 -1.10 18.52 -4.82
C GLU A 235 0.32 17.99 -5.06
N LEU A 236 1.31 18.63 -4.46
CA LEU A 236 2.73 18.32 -4.63
C LEU A 236 3.37 17.89 -3.31
N PHE A 237 4.31 16.99 -3.45
CA PHE A 237 5.14 16.51 -2.35
C PHE A 237 6.56 17.03 -2.48
N TYR A 238 7.18 17.31 -1.34
CA TYR A 238 8.56 17.76 -1.28
C TYR A 238 9.32 16.97 -0.21
N ILE A 239 10.60 16.69 -0.47
CA ILE A 239 11.55 16.18 0.51
C ILE A 239 12.73 17.12 0.51
N LYS A 240 13.02 17.73 1.66
CA LYS A 240 14.12 18.72 1.78
C LYS A 240 14.04 19.78 0.67
N ASP A 241 12.83 20.33 0.44
CA ASP A 241 12.51 21.33 -0.59
C ASP A 241 12.69 20.87 -2.05
N GLN A 242 12.97 19.61 -2.29
CA GLN A 242 13.00 19.04 -3.64
C GLN A 242 11.63 18.42 -3.96
N PRO A 243 11.06 18.74 -5.12
CA PRO A 243 9.78 18.14 -5.52
C PRO A 243 9.92 16.63 -5.70
N CYS A 244 8.96 15.90 -5.15
CA CYS A 244 8.87 14.46 -5.23
C CYS A 244 7.56 14.12 -5.95
N PRO A 245 7.58 13.91 -7.28
CA PRO A 245 6.36 13.82 -8.07
C PRO A 245 5.56 12.53 -7.87
N ASP A 246 6.20 11.48 -7.34
CA ASP A 246 5.58 10.16 -7.22
C ASP A 246 6.24 9.30 -6.15
N ILE A 247 5.61 8.14 -5.88
CA ILE A 247 6.07 7.20 -4.87
C ILE A 247 7.42 6.54 -5.23
N PHE A 248 7.77 6.43 -6.52
CA PHE A 248 9.05 5.87 -6.96
C PHE A 248 10.21 6.81 -6.63
N SER A 249 10.04 8.09 -6.95
CA SER A 249 10.99 9.16 -6.59
C SER A 249 11.20 9.21 -5.08
N LEU A 250 10.10 9.04 -4.31
CA LEU A 250 10.17 8.96 -2.84
C LEU A 250 11.01 7.76 -2.38
N CYS A 251 10.80 6.58 -2.96
CA CYS A 251 11.57 5.40 -2.60
C CYS A 251 13.05 5.51 -2.96
N GLU A 252 13.39 6.15 -4.06
CA GLU A 252 14.78 6.42 -4.42
C GLU A 252 15.47 7.31 -3.39
N LEU A 253 14.76 8.29 -2.84
CA LEU A 253 15.28 9.18 -1.80
C LEU A 253 15.39 8.49 -0.43
N ILE A 254 14.51 7.54 -0.12
CA ILE A 254 14.54 6.78 1.14
C ILE A 254 15.67 5.74 1.13
N CYS A 255 15.86 5.05 0.01
CA CYS A 255 16.77 3.92 -0.10
C CYS A 255 18.16 4.32 -0.66
N GLY A 256 18.34 5.56 -1.06
CA GLY A 256 19.59 6.12 -1.62
C GLY A 256 20.52 6.56 -0.58
#